data_3652897b3121df8d5693fdec7984e37b
#
_entry.id   3652897b3121df8d5693fdec7984e37b
#
_cell.length_a   1.000
_cell.length_b   1.000
_cell.length_c   1.000
_cell.angle_alpha   90.00
_cell.angle_beta   90.00
_cell.angle_gamma   90.00
#
_symmetry.space_group_name_H-M   'P 1'
#
loop_
_entity.id
_entity.type
_entity.pdbx_description
1 polymer ?
#
loop_
_entity_poly.entity_id
_entity_poly.type
_entity_poly.pdbx_seq_one_letter_code
_entity_poly.pdbx_strand_id
1 'polypeptide(L)'
;MSHHQDSAAAKQDPRLDISDVYLFKGQSGTVFVMNINPLSADKGFHPEALYEFHIDTGDDAVPDLTFRVTFRAAEPDGRQTWVLDRLTGAAATDRNASGAIVAAGRTEEIVTTPDGVKVFAGRAGDPFYLDGTVITAVLTALKNGAAVDLSGFDPRQAANLFAGTNVTAIVLEVPAELIGAETIGVWATTALDDHHGGWLQINRCAKPLVSTLFDVTEAGFDDYNATDPRDDLDNYGDLVRRKVAALVPPTTRAPTRGATER
;
A
#
# COMPACT_ATOMS: atom_id res chain seq x y z
N MET A 1 -1.83 -5.84 -1.29
CA MET A 1 -2.27 -5.47 0.04
C MET A 1 -3.44 -4.60 -0.07
N SER A 2 -4.53 -4.96 0.56
CA SER A 2 -5.79 -4.37 0.14
C SER A 2 -6.55 -3.88 1.34
N HIS A 3 -6.85 -2.61 1.32
CA HIS A 3 -7.97 -2.06 2.05
C HIS A 3 -8.69 -1.12 1.10
N HIS A 4 -9.91 -1.45 0.74
CA HIS A 4 -10.70 -0.67 -0.19
C HIS A 4 -11.64 0.24 0.59
N GLN A 5 -11.54 1.56 0.37
CA GLN A 5 -12.43 2.57 0.92
C GLN A 5 -12.63 2.45 2.46
N ASP A 6 -11.54 2.26 3.17
CA ASP A 6 -11.57 2.04 4.61
C ASP A 6 -11.67 3.35 5.42
N SER A 7 -11.07 4.46 4.95
CA SER A 7 -11.16 5.76 5.62
C SER A 7 -12.38 6.58 5.19
N ALA A 8 -12.77 7.54 6.02
CA ALA A 8 -13.87 8.48 5.70
C ALA A 8 -13.56 9.31 4.45
N ALA A 9 -12.29 9.75 4.30
CA ALA A 9 -11.86 10.53 3.14
C ALA A 9 -11.84 9.69 1.86
N ALA A 10 -11.36 8.43 1.91
CA ALA A 10 -11.35 7.51 0.79
C ALA A 10 -12.78 7.14 0.31
N LYS A 11 -13.74 7.06 1.23
CA LYS A 11 -15.15 6.87 0.87
C LYS A 11 -15.75 8.08 0.14
N GLN A 12 -15.30 9.30 0.48
CA GLN A 12 -15.76 10.52 -0.18
C GLN A 12 -15.14 10.70 -1.56
N ASP A 13 -13.83 10.45 -1.68
CA ASP A 13 -13.12 10.47 -2.95
C ASP A 13 -12.20 9.25 -3.11
N PRO A 14 -12.66 8.20 -3.79
CA PRO A 14 -11.87 6.99 -3.98
C PRO A 14 -10.54 7.19 -4.73
N ARG A 15 -10.35 8.32 -5.40
CA ARG A 15 -9.07 8.67 -6.05
C ARG A 15 -7.93 8.88 -5.05
N LEU A 16 -8.24 8.97 -3.76
CA LEU A 16 -7.28 9.09 -2.67
C LEU A 16 -7.02 7.75 -1.97
N ASP A 17 -7.79 6.72 -2.31
CA ASP A 17 -7.73 5.39 -1.71
C ASP A 17 -6.67 4.53 -2.40
N ILE A 18 -5.61 4.18 -1.67
CA ILE A 18 -4.62 3.21 -2.13
C ILE A 18 -5.14 1.82 -1.79
N SER A 19 -5.65 1.10 -2.76
CA SER A 19 -6.11 -0.26 -2.53
C SER A 19 -4.96 -1.24 -2.34
N ASP A 20 -3.88 -1.10 -3.09
CA ASP A 20 -2.76 -2.03 -3.05
C ASP A 20 -1.42 -1.38 -3.38
N VAL A 21 -0.35 -1.95 -2.80
CA VAL A 21 1.03 -1.66 -3.18
C VAL A 21 1.74 -2.97 -3.49
N TYR A 22 2.45 -3.03 -4.61
CA TYR A 22 3.29 -4.16 -4.99
C TYR A 22 4.72 -3.72 -5.21
N LEU A 23 5.64 -4.59 -4.82
CA LEU A 23 7.07 -4.43 -5.02
C LEU A 23 7.65 -5.75 -5.53
N PHE A 24 8.31 -5.72 -6.69
CA PHE A 24 8.93 -6.91 -7.25
C PHE A 24 10.05 -6.57 -8.22
N LYS A 25 10.87 -7.59 -8.54
CA LYS A 25 11.94 -7.44 -9.53
C LYS A 25 11.36 -7.40 -10.94
N GLY A 26 11.62 -6.31 -11.66
CA GLY A 26 11.29 -6.12 -13.07
C GLY A 26 12.35 -6.67 -14.03
N GLN A 27 12.26 -6.25 -15.28
CA GLN A 27 13.23 -6.62 -16.32
C GLN A 27 14.55 -5.85 -16.19
N SER A 28 14.47 -4.57 -15.83
CA SER A 28 15.59 -3.63 -15.79
C SER A 28 15.78 -2.94 -14.44
N GLY A 29 14.98 -3.29 -13.43
CA GLY A 29 15.03 -2.64 -12.13
C GLY A 29 14.03 -3.21 -11.15
N THR A 30 13.70 -2.43 -10.14
CA THR A 30 12.64 -2.71 -9.18
C THR A 30 11.34 -2.07 -9.66
N VAL A 31 10.27 -2.83 -9.63
CA VAL A 31 8.93 -2.34 -9.99
C VAL A 31 8.17 -2.00 -8.73
N PHE A 32 7.67 -0.78 -8.69
CA PHE A 32 6.76 -0.25 -7.67
C PHE A 32 5.39 -0.07 -8.31
N VAL A 33 4.35 -0.58 -7.68
CA VAL A 33 2.97 -0.41 -8.14
C VAL A 33 2.14 0.15 -7.00
N MET A 34 1.36 1.17 -7.28
CA MET A 34 0.33 1.71 -6.40
C MET A 34 -1.00 1.63 -7.15
N ASN A 35 -1.92 0.82 -6.65
CA ASN A 35 -3.28 0.79 -7.13
C ASN A 35 -4.12 1.74 -6.30
N ILE A 36 -4.91 2.55 -7.00
CA ILE A 36 -5.70 3.63 -6.44
C ILE A 36 -7.10 3.55 -7.04
N ASN A 37 -8.06 4.16 -6.40
CA ASN A 37 -9.40 4.32 -6.94
C ASN A 37 -10.05 2.97 -7.29
N PRO A 38 -10.16 2.05 -6.33
CA PRO A 38 -10.70 0.73 -6.55
C PRO A 38 -12.18 0.81 -6.97
N LEU A 39 -12.61 -0.14 -7.78
CA LEU A 39 -13.99 -0.26 -8.29
C LEU A 39 -14.47 0.95 -9.11
N SER A 40 -13.58 1.84 -9.51
CA SER A 40 -13.90 3.05 -10.27
C SER A 40 -13.52 2.90 -11.73
N ALA A 41 -14.44 3.28 -12.61
CA ALA A 41 -14.18 3.24 -14.03
C ALA A 41 -13.59 4.54 -14.60
N ASP A 42 -13.88 5.72 -14.03
CA ASP A 42 -13.89 6.92 -14.88
C ASP A 42 -13.27 8.20 -14.28
N LYS A 43 -12.77 8.21 -13.04
CA LYS A 43 -12.34 9.47 -12.43
C LYS A 43 -10.84 9.78 -12.50
N GLY A 44 -10.01 8.81 -12.89
CA GLY A 44 -8.56 8.99 -12.93
C GLY A 44 -7.95 9.30 -11.56
N PHE A 45 -7.00 10.24 -11.54
CA PHE A 45 -6.28 10.68 -10.34
C PHE A 45 -6.80 12.04 -9.85
N HIS A 46 -6.65 12.30 -8.55
CA HIS A 46 -7.02 13.59 -7.98
C HIS A 46 -5.98 14.66 -8.34
N PRO A 47 -6.37 15.82 -8.93
CA PRO A 47 -5.40 16.79 -9.47
C PRO A 47 -4.67 17.61 -8.41
N GLU A 48 -5.13 17.59 -7.17
CA GLU A 48 -4.52 18.31 -6.04
C GLU A 48 -3.87 17.37 -5.03
N ALA A 49 -3.78 16.06 -5.34
CA ALA A 49 -3.17 15.09 -4.46
C ALA A 49 -1.70 14.83 -4.81
N LEU A 50 -0.93 14.48 -3.78
CA LEU A 50 0.37 13.82 -3.90
C LEU A 50 0.16 12.31 -3.82
N TYR A 51 0.82 11.57 -4.71
CA TYR A 51 0.94 10.12 -4.70
C TYR A 51 2.40 9.77 -4.52
N GLU A 52 2.75 9.19 -3.37
CA GLU A 52 4.14 9.04 -2.97
C GLU A 52 4.49 7.58 -2.70
N PHE A 53 5.60 7.11 -3.31
CA PHE A 53 6.31 5.91 -2.91
C PHE A 53 7.48 6.34 -2.03
N HIS A 54 7.47 5.92 -0.79
CA HIS A 54 8.54 6.17 0.17
C HIS A 54 9.46 4.96 0.25
N ILE A 55 10.75 5.20 0.22
CA ILE A 55 11.78 4.17 0.23
C ILE A 55 12.75 4.49 1.36
N ASP A 56 12.83 3.57 2.30
CA ASP A 56 13.76 3.54 3.40
C ASP A 56 14.91 2.60 3.06
N THR A 57 16.13 3.09 3.09
CA THR A 57 17.38 2.35 2.88
C THR A 57 18.16 2.14 4.15
N GLY A 58 17.71 2.78 5.25
CA GLY A 58 18.34 2.79 6.57
C GLY A 58 17.75 1.81 7.57
N ASP A 59 16.62 1.15 7.26
CA ASP A 59 15.88 0.26 8.15
C ASP A 59 15.36 0.96 9.44
N ASP A 60 15.00 2.25 9.32
CA ASP A 60 14.46 3.06 10.42
C ASP A 60 13.03 3.56 10.17
N ALA A 61 12.43 3.13 9.07
CA ALA A 61 11.10 3.51 8.60
C ALA A 61 10.95 5.04 8.36
N VAL A 62 12.05 5.71 8.04
CA VAL A 62 12.10 7.09 7.58
C VAL A 62 12.52 7.08 6.10
N PRO A 63 11.82 7.80 5.20
CA PRO A 63 12.19 7.75 3.79
C PRO A 63 13.49 8.51 3.50
N ASP A 64 14.46 7.79 2.88
CA ASP A 64 15.67 8.39 2.30
C ASP A 64 15.44 8.89 0.88
N LEU A 65 14.48 8.28 0.22
CA LEU A 65 14.08 8.53 -1.15
C LEU A 65 12.56 8.49 -1.27
N THR A 66 11.97 9.49 -1.93
CA THR A 66 10.56 9.52 -2.28
C THR A 66 10.39 9.77 -3.77
N PHE A 67 9.60 8.91 -4.42
CA PHE A 67 9.07 9.16 -5.75
C PHE A 67 7.66 9.71 -5.61
N ARG A 68 7.46 10.96 -6.05
CA ARG A 68 6.20 11.68 -5.96
C ARG A 68 5.62 11.87 -7.34
N VAL A 69 4.36 11.45 -7.52
CA VAL A 69 3.61 11.68 -8.75
C VAL A 69 2.50 12.68 -8.48
N THR A 70 2.39 13.69 -9.34
CA THR A 70 1.32 14.67 -9.32
C THR A 70 0.60 14.70 -10.67
N PHE A 71 -0.67 15.02 -10.65
CA PHE A 71 -1.52 15.03 -11.83
C PHE A 71 -2.14 16.41 -12.07
N ARG A 72 -2.44 16.74 -13.30
CA ARG A 72 -3.30 17.87 -13.64
C ARG A 72 -4.75 17.42 -13.77
N ALA A 73 -5.67 18.38 -13.84
CA ALA A 73 -7.06 18.08 -14.13
C ALA A 73 -7.18 17.32 -15.46
N ALA A 74 -8.21 16.47 -15.57
CA ALA A 74 -8.46 15.71 -16.77
C ALA A 74 -8.74 16.64 -17.96
N GLU A 75 -8.15 16.32 -19.09
CA GLU A 75 -8.36 16.97 -20.37
C GLU A 75 -9.69 16.49 -20.99
N PRO A 76 -10.17 17.13 -22.09
CA PRO A 76 -11.44 16.75 -22.72
C PRO A 76 -11.52 15.30 -23.20
N ASP A 77 -10.36 14.66 -23.46
CA ASP A 77 -10.27 13.24 -23.84
C ASP A 77 -10.20 12.28 -22.63
N GLY A 78 -10.34 12.81 -21.40
CA GLY A 78 -10.30 12.07 -20.15
C GLY A 78 -8.89 11.77 -19.63
N ARG A 79 -7.84 12.07 -20.38
CA ARG A 79 -6.45 11.88 -19.96
C ARG A 79 -5.99 13.00 -19.05
N GLN A 80 -4.96 12.69 -18.26
CA GLN A 80 -4.30 13.65 -17.37
C GLN A 80 -2.81 13.72 -17.67
N THR A 81 -2.24 14.90 -17.61
CA THR A 81 -0.78 15.04 -17.57
C THR A 81 -0.29 14.80 -16.15
N TRP A 82 0.88 14.16 -16.03
CA TRP A 82 1.53 13.87 -14.76
C TRP A 82 3.01 14.25 -14.79
N VAL A 83 3.55 14.47 -13.59
CA VAL A 83 4.98 14.68 -13.33
C VAL A 83 5.42 13.71 -12.24
N LEU A 84 6.58 13.09 -12.43
CA LEU A 84 7.28 12.26 -11.45
C LEU A 84 8.50 13.02 -10.94
N ASP A 85 8.53 13.32 -9.66
CA ASP A 85 9.64 13.91 -8.94
C ASP A 85 10.38 12.86 -8.11
N ARG A 86 11.71 13.03 -8.01
CA ARG A 86 12.57 12.28 -7.09
C ARG A 86 13.07 13.21 -6.00
N LEU A 87 12.76 12.89 -4.74
CA LEU A 87 13.17 13.62 -3.56
C LEU A 87 14.13 12.75 -2.74
N THR A 88 15.21 13.29 -2.21
CA THR A 88 16.25 12.54 -1.47
C THR A 88 16.64 13.26 -0.19
N GLY A 89 17.12 12.50 0.80
CA GLY A 89 17.53 13.02 2.10
C GLY A 89 16.41 13.77 2.80
N ALA A 90 16.68 14.95 3.35
CA ALA A 90 15.67 15.73 4.07
C ALA A 90 14.45 16.12 3.22
N ALA A 91 14.60 16.24 1.90
CA ALA A 91 13.47 16.51 1.02
C ALA A 91 12.52 15.31 0.88
N ALA A 92 13.01 14.09 1.10
CA ALA A 92 12.17 12.88 0.99
C ALA A 92 11.05 12.82 2.05
N THR A 93 11.21 13.53 3.15
CA THR A 93 10.22 13.63 4.24
C THR A 93 9.40 14.93 4.22
N ASP A 94 9.75 15.87 3.34
CA ASP A 94 9.09 17.18 3.27
C ASP A 94 8.16 17.27 2.04
N ARG A 95 6.86 17.29 2.28
CA ARG A 95 5.86 17.42 1.21
C ARG A 95 5.84 18.80 0.55
N ASN A 96 6.41 19.83 1.20
CA ASN A 96 6.57 21.16 0.59
C ASN A 96 7.86 21.26 -0.25
N ALA A 97 8.78 20.31 -0.12
CA ALA A 97 10.00 20.32 -0.92
C ALA A 97 9.70 20.02 -2.40
N SER A 98 10.48 20.64 -3.27
CA SER A 98 10.52 20.33 -4.70
C SER A 98 11.57 19.26 -4.96
N GLY A 99 11.21 18.25 -5.74
CA GLY A 99 12.13 17.19 -6.19
C GLY A 99 12.80 17.51 -7.53
N ALA A 100 13.72 16.64 -7.92
CA ALA A 100 14.22 16.62 -9.29
C ALA A 100 13.21 15.90 -10.19
N ILE A 101 12.76 16.55 -11.24
CA ILE A 101 11.86 15.93 -12.23
C ILE A 101 12.59 14.78 -12.92
N VAL A 102 12.07 13.56 -12.77
CA VAL A 102 12.57 12.33 -13.41
C VAL A 102 11.88 12.11 -14.74
N ALA A 103 10.57 12.28 -14.78
CA ALA A 103 9.75 12.05 -15.96
C ALA A 103 8.48 12.91 -15.93
N ALA A 104 7.90 13.11 -17.09
CA ALA A 104 6.57 13.65 -17.25
C ALA A 104 5.88 12.98 -18.44
N GLY A 105 4.57 12.89 -18.41
CA GLY A 105 3.81 12.23 -19.47
C GLY A 105 2.31 12.43 -19.35
N ARG A 106 1.58 11.59 -20.07
CA ARG A 106 0.11 11.52 -20.01
C ARG A 106 -0.33 10.15 -19.54
N THR A 107 -1.48 10.07 -18.91
CA THR A 107 -2.09 8.80 -18.55
C THR A 107 -2.33 7.92 -19.78
N GLU A 108 -2.36 6.61 -19.57
CA GLU A 108 -2.53 5.57 -20.61
C GLU A 108 -1.33 5.44 -21.57
N GLU A 109 -0.17 6.01 -21.21
CA GLU A 109 1.06 5.92 -21.99
C GLU A 109 2.23 5.46 -21.12
N ILE A 110 3.13 4.65 -21.71
CA ILE A 110 4.38 4.26 -21.04
C ILE A 110 5.45 5.26 -21.46
N VAL A 111 6.06 5.92 -20.47
CA VAL A 111 7.21 6.80 -20.66
C VAL A 111 8.47 6.06 -20.21
N THR A 112 9.52 6.11 -21.03
CA THR A 112 10.86 5.59 -20.67
C THR A 112 11.84 6.75 -20.73
N THR A 113 12.55 6.98 -19.63
CA THR A 113 13.58 8.04 -19.56
C THR A 113 14.93 7.54 -20.09
N PRO A 114 15.87 8.45 -20.45
CA PRO A 114 17.21 8.07 -20.84
C PRO A 114 17.95 7.24 -19.77
N ASP A 115 17.67 7.48 -18.49
CA ASP A 115 18.26 6.77 -17.35
C ASP A 115 17.58 5.40 -17.06
N GLY A 116 16.64 5.00 -17.92
CA GLY A 116 15.99 3.70 -17.87
C GLY A 116 14.79 3.59 -16.93
N VAL A 117 14.34 4.68 -16.31
CA VAL A 117 13.09 4.67 -15.53
C VAL A 117 11.92 4.53 -16.48
N LYS A 118 11.01 3.59 -16.19
CA LYS A 118 9.77 3.45 -16.93
C LYS A 118 8.59 3.83 -16.03
N VAL A 119 7.64 4.56 -16.58
CA VAL A 119 6.47 5.05 -15.86
C VAL A 119 5.22 4.76 -16.68
N PHE A 120 4.23 4.19 -16.03
CA PHE A 120 2.86 4.13 -16.50
C PHE A 120 1.94 4.69 -15.42
N ALA A 121 0.98 5.49 -15.81
CA ALA A 121 -0.13 5.90 -14.97
C ALA A 121 -1.41 5.80 -15.79
N GLY A 122 -2.42 5.10 -15.26
CA GLY A 122 -3.65 4.90 -16.00
C GLY A 122 -4.51 3.78 -15.45
N ARG A 123 -5.53 3.39 -16.22
CA ARG A 123 -6.45 2.35 -15.86
C ARG A 123 -5.81 0.97 -16.03
N ALA A 124 -6.02 0.11 -15.05
CA ALA A 124 -5.56 -1.27 -15.06
C ALA A 124 -6.63 -2.22 -14.53
N GLY A 125 -6.56 -3.50 -14.89
CA GLY A 125 -7.31 -4.54 -14.19
C GLY A 125 -6.77 -4.68 -12.77
N ASP A 126 -7.65 -4.94 -11.81
CA ASP A 126 -7.25 -5.16 -10.43
C ASP A 126 -6.51 -6.50 -10.31
N PRO A 127 -5.21 -6.52 -9.95
CA PRO A 127 -4.44 -7.75 -9.84
C PRO A 127 -4.66 -8.47 -8.50
N PHE A 128 -5.38 -7.86 -7.56
CA PHE A 128 -5.58 -8.44 -6.25
C PHE A 128 -6.45 -9.70 -6.32
N TYR A 129 -5.97 -10.76 -5.69
CA TYR A 129 -6.69 -12.04 -5.63
C TYR A 129 -7.03 -12.37 -4.18
N LEU A 130 -8.30 -12.40 -3.86
CA LEU A 130 -8.79 -12.76 -2.53
C LEU A 130 -10.05 -13.64 -2.65
N ASP A 131 -10.04 -14.78 -1.96
CA ASP A 131 -11.22 -15.62 -1.82
C ASP A 131 -12.07 -15.20 -0.62
N GLY A 132 -13.37 -14.99 -0.85
CA GLY A 132 -14.30 -14.51 0.17
C GLY A 132 -14.50 -15.47 1.32
N THR A 133 -14.40 -16.78 1.09
CA THR A 133 -14.54 -17.81 2.13
C THR A 133 -13.37 -17.72 3.12
N VAL A 134 -12.14 -17.59 2.58
CA VAL A 134 -10.94 -17.51 3.40
C VAL A 134 -10.93 -16.25 4.26
N ILE A 135 -11.16 -15.08 3.64
CA ILE A 135 -11.12 -13.82 4.41
C ILE A 135 -12.22 -13.78 5.48
N THR A 136 -13.41 -14.27 5.17
CA THR A 136 -14.52 -14.34 6.13
C THR A 136 -14.17 -15.24 7.31
N ALA A 137 -13.56 -16.40 7.06
CA ALA A 137 -13.11 -17.32 8.13
C ALA A 137 -12.06 -16.66 9.04
N VAL A 138 -11.08 -15.96 8.45
CA VAL A 138 -10.03 -15.25 9.19
C VAL A 138 -10.62 -14.13 10.06
N LEU A 139 -11.46 -13.26 9.48
CA LEU A 139 -12.10 -12.16 10.21
C LEU A 139 -13.00 -12.66 11.34
N THR A 140 -13.74 -13.76 11.11
CA THR A 140 -14.59 -14.40 12.13
C THR A 140 -13.74 -14.94 13.28
N ALA A 141 -12.64 -15.60 12.97
CA ALA A 141 -11.71 -16.12 13.97
C ALA A 141 -11.09 -15.01 14.82
N LEU A 142 -10.63 -13.93 14.18
CA LEU A 142 -10.09 -12.73 14.85
C LEU A 142 -11.12 -12.07 15.77
N LYS A 143 -12.35 -11.94 15.30
CA LYS A 143 -13.45 -11.35 16.07
C LYS A 143 -13.78 -12.17 17.33
N ASN A 144 -13.74 -13.48 17.19
CA ASN A 144 -14.13 -14.41 18.27
C ASN A 144 -12.96 -14.89 19.15
N GLY A 145 -11.71 -14.50 18.82
CA GLY A 145 -10.52 -15.02 19.50
C GLY A 145 -10.39 -16.54 19.37
N ALA A 146 -10.69 -17.11 18.21
CA ALA A 146 -10.73 -18.54 17.95
C ALA A 146 -9.75 -18.92 16.84
N ALA A 147 -9.43 -20.21 16.73
CA ALA A 147 -8.65 -20.72 15.58
C ALA A 147 -9.42 -20.52 14.26
N VAL A 148 -8.69 -20.28 13.18
CA VAL A 148 -9.27 -20.18 11.84
C VAL A 148 -9.80 -21.55 11.40
N ASP A 149 -11.07 -21.63 11.05
CA ASP A 149 -11.68 -22.83 10.48
C ASP A 149 -11.79 -22.71 8.96
N LEU A 150 -10.98 -23.48 8.24
CA LEU A 150 -10.99 -23.61 6.79
C LEU A 150 -11.50 -24.98 6.34
N SER A 151 -12.19 -25.75 7.17
CA SER A 151 -12.67 -27.09 6.84
C SER A 151 -13.66 -27.09 5.65
N GLY A 152 -14.35 -25.98 5.41
CA GLY A 152 -15.27 -25.80 4.27
C GLY A 152 -14.61 -25.23 3.01
N PHE A 153 -13.31 -24.94 3.01
CA PHE A 153 -12.61 -24.33 1.88
C PHE A 153 -11.96 -25.41 0.96
N ASP A 154 -12.33 -25.40 -0.33
CA ASP A 154 -11.66 -26.20 -1.35
C ASP A 154 -10.84 -25.26 -2.28
N PRO A 155 -9.49 -25.30 -2.26
CA PRO A 155 -8.65 -24.46 -3.10
C PRO A 155 -8.92 -24.58 -4.61
N ARG A 156 -9.48 -25.72 -5.06
CA ARG A 156 -9.84 -25.94 -6.49
C ARG A 156 -11.08 -25.16 -6.91
N GLN A 157 -11.86 -24.67 -5.95
CA GLN A 157 -13.06 -23.88 -6.15
C GLN A 157 -12.90 -22.42 -5.70
N ALA A 158 -11.67 -22.03 -5.36
CA ALA A 158 -11.38 -20.67 -4.94
C ALA A 158 -11.77 -19.67 -6.02
N ALA A 159 -12.46 -18.62 -5.61
CA ALA A 159 -12.95 -17.56 -6.49
C ALA A 159 -12.41 -16.21 -6.08
N ASN A 160 -11.92 -15.44 -7.06
CA ASN A 160 -11.43 -14.10 -6.81
C ASN A 160 -12.59 -13.11 -6.66
N LEU A 161 -12.71 -12.46 -5.50
CA LEU A 161 -13.69 -11.40 -5.24
C LEU A 161 -13.54 -10.18 -6.15
N PHE A 162 -12.31 -9.94 -6.66
CA PHE A 162 -11.97 -8.78 -7.49
C PHE A 162 -11.88 -9.12 -8.98
N ALA A 163 -12.36 -10.32 -9.37
CA ALA A 163 -12.35 -10.71 -10.78
C ALA A 163 -13.16 -9.74 -11.63
N GLY A 164 -12.52 -9.13 -12.64
CA GLY A 164 -13.16 -8.20 -13.56
C GLY A 164 -13.33 -6.77 -13.03
N THR A 165 -12.80 -6.45 -11.86
CA THR A 165 -12.72 -5.08 -11.34
C THR A 165 -11.54 -4.32 -11.94
N ASN A 166 -11.57 -2.99 -11.81
CA ASN A 166 -10.52 -2.11 -12.29
C ASN A 166 -10.03 -1.21 -11.17
N VAL A 167 -8.80 -0.75 -11.33
CA VAL A 167 -8.14 0.27 -10.51
C VAL A 167 -7.53 1.33 -11.43
N THR A 168 -7.12 2.43 -10.86
CA THR A 168 -6.16 3.35 -11.48
C THR A 168 -4.79 3.02 -10.91
N ALA A 169 -3.80 2.73 -11.74
CA ALA A 169 -2.49 2.30 -11.30
C ALA A 169 -1.40 3.32 -11.64
N ILE A 170 -0.44 3.50 -10.71
CA ILE A 170 0.86 4.11 -10.97
C ILE A 170 1.89 2.99 -10.90
N VAL A 171 2.64 2.81 -11.99
CA VAL A 171 3.67 1.77 -12.10
C VAL A 171 5.00 2.43 -12.43
N LEU A 172 6.01 2.21 -11.60
CA LEU A 172 7.38 2.67 -11.83
C LEU A 172 8.28 1.45 -11.94
N GLU A 173 9.11 1.35 -12.99
CA GLU A 173 10.27 0.46 -12.99
C GLU A 173 11.52 1.31 -12.88
N VAL A 174 12.26 1.16 -11.77
CA VAL A 174 13.39 2.02 -11.40
C VAL A 174 14.66 1.18 -11.39
N PRO A 175 15.71 1.55 -12.16
CA PRO A 175 17.02 0.92 -12.11
C PRO A 175 17.61 0.91 -10.69
N ALA A 176 18.31 -0.16 -10.33
CA ALA A 176 18.86 -0.34 -8.98
C ALA A 176 19.81 0.78 -8.56
N GLU A 177 20.54 1.34 -9.52
CA GLU A 177 21.53 2.43 -9.31
C GLU A 177 20.84 3.71 -8.81
N LEU A 178 19.57 3.93 -9.16
CA LEU A 178 18.79 5.10 -8.72
C LEU A 178 18.18 4.91 -7.34
N ILE A 179 18.08 3.66 -6.87
CA ILE A 179 17.63 3.32 -5.51
C ILE A 179 18.81 3.36 -4.55
N GLY A 180 19.95 2.78 -4.96
CA GLY A 180 21.21 2.87 -4.23
C GLY A 180 21.34 1.92 -3.02
N ALA A 181 20.44 0.94 -2.87
CA ALA A 181 20.47 -0.05 -1.79
C ALA A 181 19.99 -1.43 -2.27
N GLU A 182 20.49 -2.50 -1.65
CA GLU A 182 20.09 -3.89 -1.93
C GLU A 182 18.83 -4.30 -1.16
N THR A 183 18.65 -3.75 0.04
CA THR A 183 17.48 -3.99 0.88
C THR A 183 16.80 -2.65 1.13
N ILE A 184 15.48 -2.62 0.98
CA ILE A 184 14.69 -1.41 1.14
C ILE A 184 13.40 -1.69 1.89
N GLY A 185 12.98 -0.76 2.75
CA GLY A 185 11.60 -0.62 3.21
C GLY A 185 10.80 0.20 2.21
N VAL A 186 9.53 -0.17 1.97
CA VAL A 186 8.68 0.57 1.03
C VAL A 186 7.28 0.72 1.56
N TRP A 187 6.71 1.91 1.45
CA TRP A 187 5.29 2.17 1.62
C TRP A 187 4.83 3.27 0.67
N ALA A 188 3.53 3.45 0.59
CA ALA A 188 2.93 4.48 -0.23
C ALA A 188 1.94 5.32 0.56
N THR A 189 1.80 6.59 0.18
CA THR A 189 0.82 7.51 0.76
C THR A 189 0.12 8.33 -0.31
N THR A 190 -1.09 8.77 0.01
CA THR A 190 -1.76 9.89 -0.65
C THR A 190 -1.93 11.03 0.34
N ALA A 191 -1.75 12.26 -0.14
CA ALA A 191 -1.95 13.46 0.66
C ALA A 191 -2.66 14.55 -0.14
N LEU A 192 -3.44 15.38 0.56
CA LEU A 192 -4.08 16.58 0.02
C LEU A 192 -3.54 17.84 0.69
N ASP A 193 -3.52 18.95 -0.05
CA ASP A 193 -3.29 20.28 0.49
C ASP A 193 -4.36 20.59 1.57
N ASP A 194 -3.93 20.98 2.76
CA ASP A 194 -4.81 21.37 3.86
C ASP A 194 -5.35 22.80 3.74
N HIS A 195 -5.00 23.51 2.66
CA HIS A 195 -5.33 24.91 2.39
C HIS A 195 -4.79 25.92 3.42
N HIS A 196 -3.88 25.47 4.30
CA HIS A 196 -3.20 26.28 5.30
C HIS A 196 -1.67 26.29 5.11
N GLY A 197 -1.20 25.74 3.98
CA GLY A 197 0.22 25.64 3.64
C GLY A 197 0.86 24.34 4.12
N GLY A 198 0.08 23.34 4.47
CA GLY A 198 0.49 21.99 4.85
C GLY A 198 -0.18 20.92 3.99
N TRP A 199 0.11 19.67 4.32
CA TRP A 199 -0.42 18.49 3.65
C TRP A 199 -1.05 17.54 4.66
N LEU A 200 -2.28 17.16 4.42
CA LEU A 200 -2.99 16.13 5.18
C LEU A 200 -2.78 14.77 4.52
N GLN A 201 -2.13 13.83 5.21
CA GLN A 201 -2.05 12.44 4.76
C GLN A 201 -3.44 11.79 4.84
N ILE A 202 -3.93 11.28 3.72
CA ILE A 202 -5.28 10.73 3.60
C ILE A 202 -5.28 9.21 3.70
N ASN A 203 -4.30 8.59 3.06
CA ASN A 203 -4.23 7.13 3.02
C ASN A 203 -2.77 6.67 3.05
N ARG A 204 -2.55 5.48 3.60
CA ARG A 204 -1.25 4.82 3.69
C ARG A 204 -1.37 3.34 3.44
N CYS A 205 -0.51 2.82 2.58
CA CYS A 205 -0.39 1.40 2.35
C CYS A 205 1.07 0.96 2.59
N ALA A 206 1.29 0.19 3.65
CA ALA A 206 2.59 -0.32 4.06
C ALA A 206 2.56 -1.84 4.20
N LYS A 207 2.06 -2.34 5.32
CA LYS A 207 1.95 -3.78 5.60
C LYS A 207 0.60 -4.33 5.14
N PRO A 208 0.61 -5.57 4.58
CA PRO A 208 -0.61 -6.20 4.09
C PRO A 208 -1.69 -6.35 5.15
N LEU A 209 -2.91 -5.87 4.85
CA LEU A 209 -4.13 -6.16 5.61
C LEU A 209 -4.04 -5.85 7.12
N VAL A 210 -3.07 -5.04 7.57
CA VAL A 210 -2.90 -4.78 9.01
C VAL A 210 -4.13 -4.08 9.57
N SER A 211 -4.55 -2.99 8.96
CA SER A 211 -5.76 -2.28 9.36
C SER A 211 -7.01 -3.18 9.25
N THR A 212 -7.19 -3.85 8.12
CA THR A 212 -8.35 -4.71 7.85
C THR A 212 -8.47 -5.88 8.83
N LEU A 213 -7.36 -6.51 9.21
CA LEU A 213 -7.39 -7.69 10.08
C LEU A 213 -7.34 -7.34 11.56
N PHE A 214 -6.62 -6.31 11.93
CA PHE A 214 -6.30 -6.05 13.34
C PHE A 214 -7.02 -4.83 13.92
N ASP A 215 -7.31 -3.82 13.14
CA ASP A 215 -8.05 -2.64 13.59
C ASP A 215 -9.23 -2.33 12.68
N VAL A 216 -10.34 -3.01 12.94
CA VAL A 216 -11.56 -2.95 12.12
C VAL A 216 -12.54 -1.85 12.55
N THR A 217 -12.09 -0.86 13.29
CA THR A 217 -12.91 0.31 13.64
C THR A 217 -12.67 1.44 12.64
N GLU A 218 -13.69 2.24 12.33
CA GLU A 218 -13.54 3.37 11.41
C GLU A 218 -12.50 4.39 11.91
N ALA A 219 -12.48 4.67 13.21
CA ALA A 219 -11.46 5.52 13.83
C ALA A 219 -10.05 4.93 13.72
N GLY A 220 -9.90 3.60 13.89
CA GLY A 220 -8.61 2.93 13.74
C GLY A 220 -8.05 2.98 12.34
N PHE A 221 -8.89 2.92 11.32
CA PHE A 221 -8.46 3.12 9.93
C PHE A 221 -7.95 4.54 9.68
N ASP A 222 -8.67 5.54 10.16
CA ASP A 222 -8.27 6.94 10.01
C ASP A 222 -6.95 7.22 10.74
N ASP A 223 -6.79 6.69 11.97
CA ASP A 223 -5.55 6.80 12.74
C ASP A 223 -4.37 6.11 12.03
N TYR A 224 -4.56 4.87 11.52
CA TYR A 224 -3.53 4.16 10.78
C TYR A 224 -3.11 4.90 9.51
N ASN A 225 -4.06 5.44 8.77
CA ASN A 225 -3.80 6.16 7.54
C ASN A 225 -3.07 7.50 7.76
N ALA A 226 -3.25 8.12 8.93
CA ALA A 226 -2.64 9.40 9.27
C ALA A 226 -1.22 9.30 9.87
N THR A 227 -0.78 8.10 10.30
CA THR A 227 0.51 7.90 10.98
C THR A 227 1.60 7.38 10.05
N ASP A 228 2.86 7.48 10.49
CA ASP A 228 4.02 6.96 9.79
C ASP A 228 4.33 5.51 10.19
N PRO A 229 4.94 4.69 9.30
CA PRO A 229 5.31 3.30 9.62
C PRO A 229 6.27 3.14 10.81
N ARG A 230 7.11 4.14 11.10
CA ARG A 230 8.03 4.12 12.25
C ARG A 230 7.31 4.01 13.59
N ASP A 231 6.06 4.47 13.66
CA ASP A 231 5.25 4.48 14.89
C ASP A 231 4.40 3.20 15.03
N ASP A 232 4.39 2.31 14.02
CA ASP A 232 3.51 1.15 13.96
C ASP A 232 3.75 0.15 15.09
N LEU A 233 5.00 -0.05 15.51
CA LEU A 233 5.30 -0.98 16.59
C LEU A 233 4.73 -0.50 17.92
N ASP A 234 4.84 0.77 18.20
CA ASP A 234 4.36 1.39 19.44
C ASP A 234 2.83 1.49 19.42
N ASN A 235 2.24 1.89 18.27
CA ASN A 235 0.80 2.08 18.16
C ASN A 235 0.04 0.76 18.07
N TYR A 236 0.54 -0.24 17.34
CA TYR A 236 -0.23 -1.43 16.96
C TYR A 236 0.41 -2.75 17.39
N GLY A 237 1.68 -2.76 17.82
CA GLY A 237 2.41 -4.00 18.12
C GLY A 237 1.73 -4.87 19.18
N ASP A 238 1.21 -4.30 20.24
CA ASP A 238 0.50 -5.04 21.27
C ASP A 238 -0.87 -5.56 20.83
N LEU A 239 -1.58 -4.78 20.02
CA LEU A 239 -2.86 -5.19 19.43
C LEU A 239 -2.67 -6.41 18.53
N VAL A 240 -1.70 -6.33 17.61
CA VAL A 240 -1.37 -7.43 16.69
C VAL A 240 -0.96 -8.68 17.45
N ARG A 241 -0.05 -8.57 18.43
CA ARG A 241 0.39 -9.73 19.25
C ARG A 241 -0.77 -10.41 19.95
N ARG A 242 -1.67 -9.65 20.60
CA ARG A 242 -2.85 -10.21 21.28
C ARG A 242 -3.76 -10.94 20.32
N LYS A 243 -4.08 -10.35 19.17
CA LYS A 243 -4.98 -10.96 18.18
C LYS A 243 -4.37 -12.20 17.54
N VAL A 244 -3.09 -12.15 17.17
CA VAL A 244 -2.38 -13.33 16.62
C VAL A 244 -2.29 -14.46 17.66
N ALA A 245 -1.97 -14.15 18.92
CA ALA A 245 -1.93 -15.16 20.00
C ALA A 245 -3.28 -15.87 20.20
N ALA A 246 -4.40 -15.16 20.00
CA ALA A 246 -5.74 -15.75 20.10
C ALA A 246 -6.07 -16.71 18.93
N LEU A 247 -5.43 -16.55 17.77
CA LEU A 247 -5.62 -17.44 16.61
C LEU A 247 -4.82 -18.74 16.69
N VAL A 248 -3.75 -18.76 17.51
CA VAL A 248 -2.88 -19.92 17.64
C VAL A 248 -3.36 -20.76 18.82
N PRO A 249 -3.80 -22.01 18.61
CA PRO A 249 -4.14 -22.88 19.74
C PRO A 249 -2.95 -23.02 20.68
N PRO A 250 -3.17 -23.06 22.01
CA PRO A 250 -2.07 -23.27 22.93
C PRO A 250 -1.36 -24.58 22.57
N THR A 251 -0.10 -24.46 22.15
CA THR A 251 0.76 -25.62 21.92
C THR A 251 0.85 -26.39 23.26
N THR A 252 0.19 -27.52 23.34
CA THR A 252 0.44 -28.49 24.41
C THR A 252 1.89 -28.94 24.23
N ARG A 253 2.81 -28.27 24.90
CA ARG A 253 4.18 -28.74 25.04
C ARG A 253 4.10 -30.08 25.73
N ALA A 254 4.34 -31.16 24.96
CA ALA A 254 4.46 -32.47 25.54
C ALA A 254 5.48 -32.39 26.69
N PRO A 255 5.19 -32.95 27.90
CA PRO A 255 6.13 -32.91 28.99
C PRO A 255 7.42 -33.59 28.50
N THR A 256 8.53 -32.86 28.54
CA THR A 256 9.87 -33.40 28.35
C THR A 256 10.01 -34.55 29.35
N ARG A 257 10.07 -35.81 28.86
CA ARG A 257 10.43 -36.96 29.65
C ARG A 257 11.79 -36.65 30.27
N GLY A 258 11.80 -36.54 31.60
CA GLY A 258 13.01 -36.37 32.35
C GLY A 258 14.02 -37.45 31.99
N ALA A 259 15.22 -37.05 31.69
CA ALA A 259 16.36 -37.93 31.62
C ALA A 259 16.50 -38.61 33.01
N THR A 260 16.19 -39.88 33.09
CA THR A 260 16.55 -40.72 34.22
C THR A 260 18.04 -40.93 34.18
N GLU A 261 18.75 -40.34 35.12
CA GLU A 261 20.15 -40.67 35.43
C GLU A 261 20.30 -42.17 35.70
N ARG A 262 21.30 -42.77 35.07
CA ARG A 262 22.04 -43.93 35.57
C ARG A 262 23.54 -43.71 35.36
#